data_f2777e1b0bbbf53e68fedda51aa664d6
#
_entry.id   f2777e1b0bbbf53e68fedda51aa664d6
#
_cell.length_a   1.000
_cell.length_b   1.000
_cell.length_c   1.000
_cell.angle_alpha   90.00
_cell.angle_beta   90.00
_cell.angle_gamma   90.00
#
_symmetry.space_group_name_H-M   'P 1'
#
loop_
_entity.id
_entity.type
_entity.pdbx_description
1 polymer ?
#
loop_
_entity_poly.entity_id
_entity_poly.type
_entity_poly.pdbx_seq_one_letter_code
_entity_poly.pdbx_strand_id
1 'polypeptide(L)'
;MDVPSKSLKVDPIELRMAADRLDGHANEFSADHQKAHSAASQASLGPGLAGAALPTMLATWETEGTQFAEQFAAHAEGHREAATAYEGTDDGAAERISDAGSGL
;
A
#
# COMPACT_ATOMS: atom_id res chain seq x y z
N MET A 1 -26.28 9.97 -19.95
CA MET A 1 -24.91 9.83 -20.40
C MET A 1 -24.40 8.45 -20.11
N ASP A 2 -23.90 7.86 -21.11
CA ASP A 2 -23.38 6.54 -20.98
C ASP A 2 -22.02 6.56 -20.31
N VAL A 3 -21.87 5.79 -19.24
CA VAL A 3 -20.57 5.63 -18.63
C VAL A 3 -19.76 4.74 -19.57
N PRO A 4 -18.65 5.25 -20.11
CA PRO A 4 -17.86 4.41 -21.00
C PRO A 4 -17.46 3.14 -20.28
N SER A 5 -17.70 2.01 -20.90
CA SER A 5 -17.28 0.73 -20.33
C SER A 5 -15.77 0.68 -20.13
N LYS A 6 -15.02 1.53 -20.83
CA LYS A 6 -13.59 1.71 -20.65
C LYS A 6 -13.22 2.14 -19.24
N SER A 7 -14.03 3.01 -18.61
CA SER A 7 -13.74 3.49 -17.26
C SER A 7 -13.91 2.41 -16.21
N LEU A 8 -14.56 1.32 -16.56
CA LEU A 8 -14.76 0.18 -15.66
C LEU A 8 -13.75 -0.94 -15.91
N LYS A 9 -12.94 -0.79 -16.95
CA LYS A 9 -11.88 -1.76 -17.21
C LYS A 9 -10.72 -1.55 -16.27
N VAL A 10 -10.34 -2.61 -15.63
CA VAL A 10 -9.20 -2.63 -14.72
C VAL A 10 -8.13 -3.50 -15.34
N ASP A 11 -6.94 -2.96 -15.44
CA ASP A 11 -5.78 -3.70 -15.93
C ASP A 11 -5.07 -4.33 -14.74
N PRO A 12 -5.06 -5.67 -14.63
CA PRO A 12 -4.36 -6.34 -13.55
C PRO A 12 -2.88 -5.99 -13.47
N ILE A 13 -2.24 -5.75 -14.61
CA ILE A 13 -0.83 -5.37 -14.63
C ILE A 13 -0.64 -4.00 -13.99
N GLU A 14 -1.51 -3.05 -14.30
CA GLU A 14 -1.45 -1.72 -13.68
C GLU A 14 -1.71 -1.78 -12.17
N LEU A 15 -2.62 -2.65 -11.74
CA LEU A 15 -2.88 -2.86 -10.31
C LEU A 15 -1.64 -3.38 -9.60
N ARG A 16 -0.91 -4.32 -10.21
CA ARG A 16 0.31 -4.86 -9.64
C ARG A 16 1.42 -3.82 -9.60
N MET A 17 1.52 -3.00 -10.65
CA MET A 17 2.48 -1.91 -10.68
C MET A 17 2.17 -0.86 -9.61
N ALA A 18 0.90 -0.55 -9.41
CA ALA A 18 0.48 0.36 -8.34
C ALA A 18 0.82 -0.22 -6.96
N ALA A 19 0.62 -1.53 -6.77
CA ALA A 19 0.99 -2.20 -5.53
C ALA A 19 2.49 -2.12 -5.27
N ASP A 20 3.31 -2.33 -6.29
CA ASP A 20 4.77 -2.24 -6.17
C ASP A 20 5.20 -0.82 -5.80
N ARG A 21 4.55 0.19 -6.38
CA ARG A 21 4.82 1.59 -6.04
C ARG A 21 4.43 1.88 -4.60
N LEU A 22 3.30 1.36 -4.13
CA LEU A 22 2.88 1.51 -2.74
C LEU A 22 3.89 0.89 -1.79
N ASP A 23 4.39 -0.30 -2.11
CA ASP A 23 5.44 -0.95 -1.31
C ASP A 23 6.72 -0.12 -1.30
N GLY A 24 7.11 0.43 -2.45
CA GLY A 24 8.26 1.31 -2.56
C GLY A 24 8.12 2.55 -1.69
N HIS A 25 6.96 3.19 -1.74
CA HIS A 25 6.68 4.36 -0.90
C HIS A 25 6.67 4.01 0.58
N ALA A 26 6.12 2.85 0.94
CA ALA A 26 6.14 2.40 2.33
C ALA A 26 7.56 2.18 2.82
N ASN A 27 8.43 1.59 2.00
CA ASN A 27 9.82 1.35 2.36
C ASN A 27 10.59 2.66 2.50
N GLU A 28 10.40 3.60 1.58
CA GLU A 28 11.02 4.92 1.65
C GLU A 28 10.55 5.67 2.88
N PHE A 29 9.26 5.64 3.15
CA PHE A 29 8.68 6.28 4.32
C PHE A 29 9.30 5.70 5.60
N SER A 30 9.37 4.38 5.72
CA SER A 30 9.93 3.74 6.90
C SER A 30 11.39 4.10 7.10
N ALA A 31 12.18 4.14 6.03
CA ALA A 31 13.60 4.52 6.12
C ALA A 31 13.77 5.97 6.56
N ASP A 32 13.01 6.88 5.95
CA ASP A 32 13.06 8.31 6.30
C ASP A 32 12.56 8.55 7.71
N HIS A 33 11.52 7.84 8.11
CA HIS A 33 10.95 7.92 9.44
C HIS A 33 11.95 7.47 10.51
N GLN A 34 12.68 6.39 10.24
CA GLN A 34 13.71 5.90 11.15
C GLN A 34 14.87 6.87 11.25
N LYS A 35 15.28 7.48 10.14
CA LYS A 35 16.32 8.49 10.16
C LYS A 35 15.92 9.69 11.01
N ALA A 36 14.71 10.16 10.83
CA ALA A 36 14.17 11.28 11.58
C ALA A 36 14.07 10.93 13.07
N HIS A 37 13.61 9.73 13.38
CA HIS A 37 13.52 9.24 14.75
C HIS A 37 14.90 9.18 15.41
N SER A 38 15.89 8.64 14.71
CA SER A 38 17.26 8.55 15.23
C SER A 38 17.85 9.93 15.48
N ALA A 39 17.65 10.86 14.53
CA ALA A 39 18.14 12.22 14.70
C ALA A 39 17.48 12.92 15.90
N ALA A 40 16.16 12.74 16.03
CA ALA A 40 15.41 13.33 17.14
C ALA A 40 15.82 12.73 18.49
N SER A 41 16.07 11.42 18.53
CA SER A 41 16.47 10.75 19.77
C SER A 41 17.87 11.16 20.24
N GLN A 42 18.69 11.65 19.32
CA GLN A 42 20.02 12.15 19.66
C GLN A 42 20.01 13.64 20.01
N ALA A 43 18.89 14.31 19.80
CA ALA A 43 18.78 15.72 20.14
C ALA A 43 18.81 15.91 21.66
N SER A 44 19.60 16.87 22.11
CA SER A 44 19.68 17.20 23.53
C SER A 44 18.82 18.43 23.77
N LEU A 45 17.68 18.23 24.42
CA LEU A 45 16.77 19.33 24.78
C LEU A 45 17.01 19.85 26.19
N GLY A 46 18.05 19.35 26.85
CA GLY A 46 18.38 19.75 28.19
C GLY A 46 17.44 19.20 29.26
N PRO A 47 17.66 19.56 30.53
CA PRO A 47 16.74 19.18 31.60
C PRO A 47 15.46 19.99 31.52
N GLY A 48 14.34 19.39 31.88
CA GLY A 48 13.08 20.07 31.94
C GLY A 48 11.97 19.34 31.22
N LEU A 49 10.83 20.00 31.04
CA LEU A 49 9.63 19.39 30.46
C LEU A 49 9.85 18.94 29.03
N ALA A 50 10.56 19.72 28.22
CA ALA A 50 10.80 19.36 26.82
C ALA A 50 11.65 18.09 26.73
N GLY A 51 12.72 17.98 27.54
CA GLY A 51 13.54 16.78 27.56
C GLY A 51 12.80 15.56 28.07
N ALA A 52 11.91 15.75 29.05
CA ALA A 52 11.13 14.67 29.62
C ALA A 52 10.04 14.19 28.64
N ALA A 53 9.49 15.09 27.82
CA ALA A 53 8.44 14.77 26.87
C ALA A 53 8.96 14.06 25.63
N LEU A 54 10.23 14.21 25.28
CA LEU A 54 10.79 13.68 24.03
C LEU A 54 10.63 12.16 23.90
N PRO A 55 10.96 11.33 24.90
CA PRO A 55 10.80 9.89 24.76
C PRO A 55 9.37 9.46 24.45
N THR A 56 8.38 10.11 25.07
CA THR A 56 6.97 9.82 24.81
C THR A 56 6.58 10.21 23.39
N MET A 57 7.01 11.37 22.91
CA MET A 57 6.77 11.83 21.56
C MET A 57 7.39 10.87 20.53
N LEU A 58 8.61 10.41 20.77
CA LEU A 58 9.31 9.49 19.88
C LEU A 58 8.61 8.13 19.85
N ALA A 59 8.12 7.64 20.98
CA ALA A 59 7.38 6.40 21.04
C ALA A 59 6.07 6.49 20.25
N THR A 60 5.36 7.60 20.38
CA THR A 60 4.12 7.85 19.61
C THR A 60 4.44 7.94 18.13
N TRP A 61 5.47 8.65 17.75
CA TRP A 61 5.89 8.78 16.35
C TRP A 61 6.20 7.41 15.77
N GLU A 62 6.95 6.58 16.47
CA GLU A 62 7.31 5.24 16.01
C GLU A 62 6.07 4.38 15.81
N THR A 63 5.13 4.42 16.75
CA THR A 63 3.87 3.69 16.64
C THR A 63 3.06 4.15 15.43
N GLU A 64 2.91 5.46 15.24
CA GLU A 64 2.18 6.03 14.10
C GLU A 64 2.86 5.68 12.78
N GLY A 65 4.19 5.71 12.74
CA GLY A 65 4.94 5.34 11.55
C GLY A 65 4.73 3.87 11.17
N THR A 66 4.74 2.99 12.15
CA THR A 66 4.48 1.56 11.94
C THR A 66 3.06 1.35 11.40
N GLN A 67 2.07 2.00 12.00
CA GLN A 67 0.68 1.90 11.53
C GLN A 67 0.52 2.42 10.12
N PHE A 68 1.19 3.51 9.78
CA PHE A 68 1.15 4.07 8.44
C PHE A 68 1.74 3.10 7.42
N ALA A 69 2.89 2.51 7.73
CA ALA A 69 3.53 1.52 6.85
C ALA A 69 2.65 0.28 6.67
N GLU A 70 1.99 -0.18 7.73
CA GLU A 70 1.06 -1.29 7.66
C GLU A 70 -0.14 -0.98 6.75
N GLN A 71 -0.65 0.25 6.80
CA GLN A 71 -1.73 0.68 5.92
C GLN A 71 -1.31 0.66 4.46
N PHE A 72 -0.11 1.15 4.15
CA PHE A 72 0.41 1.07 2.78
C PHE A 72 0.55 -0.37 2.31
N ALA A 73 1.08 -1.25 3.15
CA ALA A 73 1.23 -2.66 2.82
C ALA A 73 -0.14 -3.32 2.59
N ALA A 74 -1.14 -2.97 3.40
CA ALA A 74 -2.49 -3.49 3.22
C ALA A 74 -3.11 -3.01 1.91
N HIS A 75 -2.90 -1.75 1.54
CA HIS A 75 -3.38 -1.21 0.27
C HIS A 75 -2.69 -1.91 -0.91
N ALA A 76 -1.38 -2.12 -0.83
CA ALA A 76 -0.64 -2.83 -1.88
C ALA A 76 -1.17 -4.24 -2.05
N GLU A 77 -1.39 -4.96 -0.95
CA GLU A 77 -1.92 -6.31 -0.99
C GLU A 77 -3.34 -6.33 -1.56
N GLY A 78 -4.17 -5.36 -1.19
CA GLY A 78 -5.51 -5.21 -1.76
C GLY A 78 -5.48 -5.03 -3.27
N HIS A 79 -4.52 -4.27 -3.79
CA HIS A 79 -4.33 -4.10 -5.22
C HIS A 79 -3.94 -5.42 -5.90
N ARG A 80 -3.07 -6.21 -5.27
CA ARG A 80 -2.64 -7.51 -5.80
C ARG A 80 -3.79 -8.51 -5.78
N GLU A 81 -4.57 -8.52 -4.73
CA GLU A 81 -5.76 -9.37 -4.63
C GLU A 81 -6.78 -9.01 -5.71
N ALA A 82 -6.99 -7.71 -5.94
CA ALA A 82 -7.88 -7.25 -7.00
C ALA A 82 -7.37 -7.68 -8.37
N ALA A 83 -6.06 -7.56 -8.62
CA ALA A 83 -5.45 -8.00 -9.87
C ALA A 83 -5.68 -9.50 -10.09
N THR A 84 -5.46 -10.31 -9.07
CA THR A 84 -5.68 -11.75 -9.15
C THR A 84 -7.15 -12.08 -9.42
N ALA A 85 -8.08 -11.37 -8.77
CA ALA A 85 -9.50 -11.57 -8.98
C ALA A 85 -9.92 -11.22 -10.41
N TYR A 86 -9.41 -10.11 -10.96
CA TYR A 86 -9.69 -9.73 -12.33
C TYR A 86 -9.12 -10.72 -13.34
N GLU A 87 -7.89 -11.19 -13.10
CA GLU A 87 -7.27 -12.21 -13.95
C GLU A 87 -8.08 -13.50 -13.92
N GLY A 88 -8.50 -13.93 -12.75
CA GLY A 88 -9.34 -15.13 -12.58
C GLY A 88 -10.70 -15.00 -13.28
N THR A 89 -11.29 -13.82 -13.21
CA THR A 89 -12.57 -13.53 -13.87
C THR A 89 -12.41 -13.59 -15.39
N ASP A 90 -11.34 -12.99 -15.91
CA ASP A 90 -11.06 -13.00 -17.34
C ASP A 90 -10.82 -14.44 -17.83
N ASP A 91 -10.04 -15.21 -17.10
CA ASP A 91 -9.79 -16.61 -17.45
C ASP A 91 -11.08 -17.43 -17.42
N GLY A 92 -11.90 -17.24 -16.40
CA GLY A 92 -13.20 -17.91 -16.30
C GLY A 92 -14.13 -17.54 -17.44
N ALA A 93 -14.16 -16.28 -17.84
CA ALA A 93 -14.95 -15.79 -18.96
C ALA A 93 -14.45 -16.41 -20.27
N ALA A 94 -13.14 -16.45 -20.46
CA ALA A 94 -12.55 -17.05 -21.66
C ALA A 94 -12.87 -18.54 -21.76
N GLU A 95 -12.82 -19.27 -20.68
CA GLU A 95 -13.18 -20.69 -20.63
C GLU A 95 -14.65 -20.89 -20.99
N ARG A 96 -15.54 -20.08 -20.45
CA ARG A 96 -16.96 -20.17 -20.74
C ARG A 96 -17.27 -19.89 -22.22
N ILE A 97 -16.58 -18.92 -22.79
CA ILE A 97 -16.73 -18.60 -24.21
C ILE A 97 -16.23 -19.75 -25.07
N SER A 98 -15.09 -20.32 -24.71
CA SER A 98 -14.52 -21.46 -25.43
C SER A 98 -15.44 -22.67 -25.37
N ASP A 99 -15.98 -22.97 -24.19
CA ASP A 99 -16.91 -24.09 -23.99
C ASP A 99 -18.20 -23.90 -24.84
N ALA A 100 -18.74 -22.69 -24.86
CA ALA A 100 -19.90 -22.36 -25.66
C ALA A 100 -19.60 -22.55 -27.16
N GLY A 101 -18.41 -22.10 -27.59
CA GLY A 101 -18.00 -22.26 -28.99
C GLY A 101 -17.77 -23.71 -29.38
N SER A 102 -17.21 -24.52 -28.49
CA SER A 102 -16.99 -25.93 -28.81
C SER A 102 -18.25 -26.76 -28.79
N GLY A 103 -19.31 -26.28 -28.17
CA GLY A 103 -20.63 -26.91 -28.20
C GLY A 103 -21.42 -26.68 -29.47
N LEU A 104 -20.93 -25.84 -30.34
CA LEU A 104 -21.59 -25.57 -31.62
C LEU A 104 -21.11 -26.57 -32.66
#